data_10d820b09d39605b5c05434987df7864
#
_entry.id   10d820b09d39605b5c05434987df7864
#
_cell.length_a   1.000
_cell.length_b   1.000
_cell.length_c   1.000
_cell.angle_alpha   90.00
_cell.angle_beta   90.00
_cell.angle_gamma   90.00
#
_symmetry.space_group_name_H-M   'P 1'
#
loop_
_entity.id
_entity.type
_entity.pdbx_description
1 polymer ?
#
loop_
_entity_poly.entity_id
_entity_poly.type
_entity_poly.pdbx_seq_one_letter_code
_entity_poly.pdbx_strand_id
1 'polypeptide(L)'
;NDHNHYEGPNGSKQRFADFVLPEDLKALGGNAAEEYPDYLGQCASLDENLGKLVEKLKEKGLYENTVILYASDHGSHFKTRNRDAHLNGYDDYKRSCHDGCLHVPLVICGGPFKGGKEVTELVSTESIPKTLLALAGVDVGDKMIGENLLDVVEKKNHNRANEVYAQISESRCGRCIRTADYMYSVYAPGVNGGEAAASDVYADDFLYDMQKDPWQLNNV
;
A
#
# COMPACT_ATOMS: atom_id res chain seq x y z
N ASN A 1 14.62 5.85 1.25
CA ASN A 1 15.22 4.53 1.04
C ASN A 1 14.12 3.49 1.13
N ASP A 2 13.82 2.84 0.04
CA ASP A 2 12.75 1.85 -0.11
C ASP A 2 13.23 0.41 0.14
N HIS A 3 14.50 0.27 0.51
CA HIS A 3 15.14 -1.02 0.71
C HIS A 3 15.22 -1.38 2.19
N ASN A 4 15.23 -2.67 2.42
CA ASN A 4 15.49 -3.27 3.70
C ASN A 4 16.79 -2.71 4.30
N HIS A 5 16.74 -2.33 5.53
CA HIS A 5 17.61 -1.49 6.33
C HIS A 5 17.12 -0.05 6.29
N TYR A 6 16.15 0.22 7.17
CA TYR A 6 15.70 1.59 7.34
C TYR A 6 16.77 2.38 8.09
N GLU A 7 17.23 3.46 7.46
CA GLU A 7 18.13 4.42 8.08
C GLU A 7 17.38 5.73 8.30
N GLY A 8 16.84 5.91 9.48
CA GLY A 8 16.19 7.16 9.87
C GLY A 8 17.21 8.30 10.04
N PRO A 9 16.76 9.55 10.03
CA PRO A 9 17.61 10.68 10.44
C PRO A 9 18.27 10.46 11.77
N ASN A 10 19.44 11.08 12.01
CA ASN A 10 20.15 10.98 13.27
C ASN A 10 19.23 11.27 14.47
N GLY A 11 19.23 10.40 15.45
CA GLY A 11 18.39 10.51 16.63
C GLY A 11 17.01 9.84 16.51
N SER A 12 16.69 9.17 15.40
CA SER A 12 15.41 8.48 15.22
C SER A 12 15.16 7.43 16.28
N LYS A 13 16.15 6.61 16.61
CA LYS A 13 16.03 5.57 17.65
C LYS A 13 15.73 6.15 19.04
N GLN A 14 16.28 7.31 19.37
CA GLN A 14 15.98 8.00 20.62
C GLN A 14 14.60 8.68 20.58
N ARG A 15 14.29 9.35 19.48
CA ARG A 15 12.99 10.05 19.30
C ARG A 15 11.80 9.10 19.37
N PHE A 16 11.95 7.91 18.84
CA PHE A 16 10.89 6.89 18.76
C PHE A 16 11.18 5.66 19.65
N ALA A 17 11.88 5.85 20.76
CA ALA A 17 12.21 4.76 21.68
C ALA A 17 10.97 4.05 22.27
N ASP A 18 9.89 4.79 22.48
CA ASP A 18 8.63 4.30 23.05
C ASP A 18 7.63 3.83 21.96
N PHE A 19 8.13 3.38 20.82
CA PHE A 19 7.28 2.89 19.74
C PHE A 19 6.49 1.64 20.13
N VAL A 20 5.31 1.51 19.51
CA VAL A 20 4.47 0.31 19.65
C VAL A 20 4.38 -0.36 18.28
N LEU A 21 4.77 -1.62 18.20
CA LEU A 21 4.62 -2.41 17.00
C LEU A 21 3.15 -2.76 16.76
N PRO A 22 2.69 -2.73 15.49
CA PRO A 22 1.45 -3.41 15.08
C PRO A 22 1.44 -4.88 15.50
N GLU A 23 0.25 -5.42 15.75
CA GLU A 23 0.11 -6.77 16.34
C GLU A 23 0.68 -7.86 15.42
N ASP A 24 0.58 -7.73 14.11
CA ASP A 24 1.17 -8.66 13.15
C ASP A 24 2.70 -8.67 13.23
N LEU A 25 3.32 -7.50 13.25
CA LEU A 25 4.78 -7.36 13.36
C LEU A 25 5.29 -7.89 14.70
N LYS A 26 4.53 -7.71 15.77
CA LYS A 26 4.84 -8.22 17.09
C LYS A 26 4.71 -9.74 17.18
N ALA A 27 3.64 -10.30 16.59
CA ALA A 27 3.35 -11.73 16.67
C ALA A 27 4.24 -12.58 15.75
N LEU A 28 4.62 -12.06 14.59
CA LEU A 28 5.29 -12.83 13.55
C LEU A 28 6.82 -12.73 13.59
N GLY A 29 7.39 -11.82 14.38
CA GLY A 29 8.83 -11.62 14.46
C GLY A 29 9.39 -10.75 13.32
N GLY A 30 10.42 -11.19 12.62
CA GLY A 30 11.11 -10.40 11.60
C GLY A 30 12.09 -9.40 12.20
N ASN A 31 12.38 -8.29 11.52
CA ASN A 31 13.32 -7.26 11.95
C ASN A 31 12.65 -5.95 12.43
N ALA A 32 11.34 -5.95 12.60
CA ALA A 32 10.60 -4.76 12.96
C ALA A 32 11.05 -4.13 14.28
N ALA A 33 11.34 -4.94 15.30
CA ALA A 33 11.78 -4.44 16.60
C ALA A 33 13.06 -3.60 16.53
N GLU A 34 13.94 -3.90 15.58
CA GLU A 34 15.21 -3.19 15.38
C GLU A 34 15.05 -1.95 14.50
N GLU A 35 14.25 -2.07 13.43
CA GLU A 35 14.20 -1.08 12.35
C GLU A 35 13.03 -0.08 12.46
N TYR A 36 12.00 -0.40 13.25
CA TYR A 36 10.79 0.41 13.31
C TYR A 36 11.02 1.86 13.77
N PRO A 37 11.90 2.16 14.73
CA PRO A 37 12.21 3.54 15.11
C PRO A 37 12.83 4.35 13.95
N ASP A 38 13.69 3.74 13.15
CA ASP A 38 14.29 4.38 11.99
C ASP A 38 13.26 4.56 10.85
N TYR A 39 12.38 3.58 10.66
CA TYR A 39 11.23 3.71 9.77
C TYR A 39 10.32 4.89 10.18
N LEU A 40 9.97 5.01 11.46
CA LEU A 40 9.20 6.14 11.97
C LEU A 40 9.93 7.48 11.78
N GLY A 41 11.26 7.49 11.92
CA GLY A 41 12.09 8.64 11.63
C GLY A 41 12.02 9.07 10.17
N GLN A 42 12.02 8.12 9.24
CA GLN A 42 11.83 8.39 7.82
C GLN A 42 10.42 8.93 7.54
N CYS A 43 9.37 8.33 8.12
CA CYS A 43 8.00 8.82 7.99
C CYS A 43 7.87 10.28 8.46
N ALA A 44 8.44 10.61 9.62
CA ALA A 44 8.45 11.96 10.15
C ALA A 44 9.19 12.94 9.21
N SER A 45 10.31 12.52 8.63
CA SER A 45 11.06 13.33 7.67
C SER A 45 10.29 13.58 6.38
N LEU A 46 9.54 12.59 5.89
CA LEU A 46 8.65 12.74 4.73
C LEU A 46 7.53 13.73 5.02
N ASP A 47 6.91 13.67 6.20
CA ASP A 47 5.87 14.60 6.63
C ASP A 47 6.40 16.05 6.71
N GLU A 48 7.57 16.25 7.32
CA GLU A 48 8.23 17.55 7.36
C GLU A 48 8.52 18.12 5.96
N ASN A 49 8.94 17.28 5.02
CA ASN A 49 9.21 17.70 3.65
C ASN A 49 7.93 18.02 2.88
N LEU A 50 6.86 17.26 3.10
CA LEU A 50 5.54 17.58 2.55
C LEU A 50 5.04 18.93 3.10
N GLY A 51 5.23 19.19 4.39
CA GLY A 51 4.92 20.48 4.99
C GLY A 51 5.64 21.64 4.29
N LYS A 52 6.96 21.50 4.07
CA LYS A 52 7.75 22.53 3.34
C LYS A 52 7.25 22.73 1.91
N LEU A 53 6.83 21.68 1.22
CA LEU A 53 6.26 21.78 -0.12
C LEU A 53 4.94 22.57 -0.10
N VAL A 54 4.05 22.25 0.84
CA VAL A 54 2.77 22.95 1.03
C VAL A 54 2.98 24.43 1.30
N GLU A 55 3.89 24.77 2.23
CA GLU A 55 4.22 26.17 2.52
C GLU A 55 4.76 26.89 1.27
N LYS A 56 5.59 26.20 0.48
CA LYS A 56 6.11 26.79 -0.76
C LYS A 56 5.03 27.05 -1.81
N LEU A 57 4.05 26.16 -1.93
CA LEU A 57 2.89 26.35 -2.80
C LEU A 57 2.06 27.57 -2.34
N LYS A 58 1.86 27.75 -1.03
CA LYS A 58 1.17 28.91 -0.46
C LYS A 58 1.93 30.22 -0.73
N GLU A 59 3.24 30.25 -0.47
CA GLU A 59 4.09 31.42 -0.76
C GLU A 59 4.03 31.85 -2.22
N LYS A 60 3.90 30.88 -3.13
CA LYS A 60 3.81 31.14 -4.58
C LYS A 60 2.39 31.46 -5.05
N GLY A 61 1.39 31.41 -4.19
CA GLY A 61 -0.02 31.58 -4.56
C GLY A 61 -0.57 30.46 -5.46
N LEU A 62 0.06 29.27 -5.43
CA LEU A 62 -0.32 28.13 -6.26
C LEU A 62 -1.20 27.12 -5.51
N TYR A 63 -1.25 27.19 -4.19
CA TYR A 63 -1.90 26.18 -3.35
C TYR A 63 -3.37 25.96 -3.71
N GLU A 64 -4.13 27.03 -3.91
CA GLU A 64 -5.57 26.95 -4.22
C GLU A 64 -5.87 26.30 -5.58
N ASN A 65 -4.89 26.29 -6.49
CA ASN A 65 -5.02 25.67 -7.81
C ASN A 65 -4.18 24.40 -7.94
N THR A 66 -3.91 23.74 -6.82
CA THR A 66 -3.10 22.49 -6.80
C THR A 66 -3.86 21.38 -6.12
N VAL A 67 -3.85 20.20 -6.71
CA VAL A 67 -4.22 18.94 -6.06
C VAL A 67 -2.93 18.27 -5.59
N ILE A 68 -2.88 17.93 -4.31
CA ILE A 68 -1.78 17.19 -3.72
C ILE A 68 -2.24 15.76 -3.49
N LEU A 69 -1.51 14.81 -4.05
CA LEU A 69 -1.70 13.39 -3.83
C LEU A 69 -0.45 12.81 -3.16
N TYR A 70 -0.64 12.20 -2.01
CA TYR A 70 0.39 11.47 -1.29
C TYR A 70 0.04 9.99 -1.26
N ALA A 71 0.93 9.14 -1.73
CA ALA A 71 0.77 7.69 -1.74
C ALA A 71 2.13 7.01 -1.61
N SER A 72 2.13 5.72 -1.25
CA SER A 72 3.30 4.85 -1.37
C SER A 72 3.10 3.88 -2.54
N ASP A 73 4.19 3.41 -3.12
CA ASP A 73 4.21 2.37 -4.15
C ASP A 73 3.95 0.98 -3.56
N HIS A 74 4.46 0.71 -2.37
CA HIS A 74 4.26 -0.53 -1.60
C HIS A 74 4.44 -0.26 -0.11
N GLY A 75 4.02 -1.21 0.72
CA GLY A 75 4.26 -1.23 2.14
C GLY A 75 5.50 -2.05 2.55
N SER A 76 5.54 -2.47 3.81
CA SER A 76 6.59 -3.33 4.36
C SER A 76 6.04 -4.26 5.42
N HIS A 77 6.37 -5.52 5.35
CA HIS A 77 6.09 -6.49 6.40
C HIS A 77 7.30 -6.78 7.29
N PHE A 78 8.36 -6.03 7.20
CA PHE A 78 9.55 -6.15 8.05
C PHE A 78 10.08 -7.59 8.17
N LYS A 79 10.09 -8.33 7.07
CA LYS A 79 10.49 -9.76 7.00
C LYS A 79 9.64 -10.72 7.83
N THR A 80 8.44 -10.30 8.26
CA THR A 80 7.56 -11.15 9.08
C THR A 80 6.90 -12.27 8.28
N ARG A 81 6.80 -12.13 6.96
CA ARG A 81 6.13 -13.06 6.04
C ARG A 81 7.09 -13.94 5.25
N ASN A 82 8.40 -13.87 5.53
CA ASN A 82 9.43 -14.67 4.87
C ASN A 82 9.46 -16.15 5.32
N ARG A 83 8.31 -16.76 5.58
CA ARG A 83 8.23 -18.15 6.05
C ARG A 83 8.58 -19.17 4.99
N ASP A 84 8.47 -18.77 3.73
CA ASP A 84 8.62 -19.66 2.61
C ASP A 84 10.05 -19.61 2.06
N ALA A 85 10.99 -20.22 2.83
CA ALA A 85 12.35 -20.43 2.37
C ALA A 85 12.43 -21.13 1.00
N HIS A 86 11.38 -21.88 0.61
CA HIS A 86 11.27 -22.50 -0.70
C HIS A 86 11.06 -21.50 -1.85
N LEU A 87 10.68 -20.28 -1.56
CA LEU A 87 10.61 -19.18 -2.51
C LEU A 87 11.96 -18.45 -2.66
N ASN A 88 13.07 -19.10 -2.32
CA ASN A 88 14.44 -18.62 -2.41
C ASN A 88 14.75 -17.38 -1.52
N GLY A 89 13.96 -17.09 -0.52
CA GLY A 89 14.18 -15.95 0.38
C GLY A 89 14.03 -14.57 -0.29
N TYR A 90 13.49 -14.52 -1.50
CA TYR A 90 13.32 -13.27 -2.26
C TYR A 90 12.08 -12.46 -1.89
N ASP A 91 11.27 -12.96 -0.96
CA ASP A 91 10.13 -12.19 -0.46
C ASP A 91 10.59 -10.94 0.31
N ASP A 92 11.75 -11.00 0.91
CA ASP A 92 12.46 -9.91 1.60
C ASP A 92 11.55 -9.17 2.60
N TYR A 93 10.94 -8.03 2.25
CA TYR A 93 10.14 -7.21 3.17
C TYR A 93 8.84 -6.67 2.52
N LYS A 94 8.65 -6.80 1.21
CA LYS A 94 7.56 -6.18 0.45
C LYS A 94 6.84 -7.09 -0.55
N ARG A 95 7.40 -8.23 -0.90
CA ARG A 95 6.93 -9.07 -2.01
C ARG A 95 5.90 -10.08 -1.57
N SER A 96 4.85 -9.59 -0.94
CA SER A 96 3.79 -10.41 -0.35
C SER A 96 2.43 -9.82 -0.63
N CYS A 97 1.41 -10.67 -0.80
CA CYS A 97 0.03 -10.24 -0.95
C CYS A 97 -0.67 -9.91 0.40
N HIS A 98 0.07 -9.70 1.48
CA HIS A 98 -0.51 -9.30 2.77
C HIS A 98 -0.71 -7.77 2.85
N ASP A 99 -1.66 -7.34 3.68
CA ASP A 99 -1.98 -5.91 3.88
C ASP A 99 -0.76 -5.07 4.26
N GLY A 100 0.19 -5.62 5.03
CA GLY A 100 1.45 -4.93 5.35
C GLY A 100 2.22 -4.45 4.11
N CYS A 101 2.05 -5.11 2.96
CA CYS A 101 2.67 -4.71 1.70
C CYS A 101 1.73 -3.97 0.75
N LEU A 102 0.42 -4.27 0.78
CA LEU A 102 -0.54 -3.79 -0.20
C LEU A 102 -1.36 -2.59 0.28
N HIS A 103 -1.66 -2.52 1.58
CA HIS A 103 -2.46 -1.44 2.16
C HIS A 103 -1.58 -0.21 2.42
N VAL A 104 -1.33 0.54 1.37
CA VAL A 104 -0.48 1.74 1.40
C VAL A 104 -1.28 3.00 1.73
N PRO A 105 -0.64 4.04 2.30
CA PRO A 105 -1.30 5.32 2.49
C PRO A 105 -1.71 5.93 1.15
N LEU A 106 -2.91 6.52 1.11
CA LEU A 106 -3.40 7.31 -0.01
C LEU A 106 -4.16 8.52 0.53
N VAL A 107 -3.63 9.70 0.34
CA VAL A 107 -4.25 10.96 0.77
C VAL A 107 -4.31 11.91 -0.43
N ILE A 108 -5.48 12.49 -0.65
CA ILE A 108 -5.69 13.45 -1.73
C ILE A 108 -6.37 14.70 -1.15
N CYS A 109 -5.84 15.88 -1.48
CA CYS A 109 -6.44 17.14 -1.10
C CYS A 109 -6.28 18.21 -2.18
N GLY A 110 -7.16 19.20 -2.16
CA GLY A 110 -7.19 20.29 -3.14
C GLY A 110 -8.17 20.05 -4.28
N GLY A 111 -8.49 21.09 -5.03
CA GLY A 111 -9.47 21.06 -6.12
C GLY A 111 -10.84 20.53 -5.66
N PRO A 112 -11.38 19.48 -6.29
CA PRO A 112 -12.65 18.89 -5.88
C PRO A 112 -12.55 18.03 -4.59
N PHE A 113 -11.37 17.60 -4.20
CA PHE A 113 -11.15 16.81 -2.98
C PHE A 113 -11.17 17.74 -1.76
N LYS A 114 -12.34 17.83 -1.12
CA LYS A 114 -12.49 18.58 0.13
C LYS A 114 -11.97 17.75 1.30
N GLY A 115 -11.03 18.31 2.04
CA GLY A 115 -10.37 17.60 3.14
C GLY A 115 -11.29 17.21 4.30
N GLY A 116 -10.75 16.41 5.24
CA GLY A 116 -11.44 15.99 6.45
C GLY A 116 -12.43 14.83 6.26
N LYS A 117 -12.32 14.06 5.18
CA LYS A 117 -13.11 12.84 4.95
C LYS A 117 -12.20 11.63 5.03
N GLU A 118 -12.70 10.59 5.67
CA GLU A 118 -12.16 9.24 5.59
C GLU A 118 -13.04 8.43 4.62
N VAL A 119 -12.41 7.71 3.70
CA VAL A 119 -13.06 6.89 2.67
C VAL A 119 -12.66 5.45 2.93
N THR A 120 -13.64 4.61 3.25
CA THR A 120 -13.43 3.20 3.64
C THR A 120 -13.56 2.23 2.46
N GLU A 121 -13.97 2.72 1.31
CA GLU A 121 -14.02 1.97 0.07
C GLU A 121 -12.62 1.54 -0.35
N LEU A 122 -12.47 0.24 -0.68
CA LEU A 122 -11.23 -0.30 -1.20
C LEU A 122 -10.95 0.28 -2.60
N VAL A 123 -9.75 0.79 -2.81
CA VAL A 123 -9.31 1.33 -4.09
C VAL A 123 -7.91 0.83 -4.43
N SER A 124 -7.61 0.72 -5.71
CA SER A 124 -6.27 0.35 -6.20
C SER A 124 -5.48 1.57 -6.63
N THR A 125 -4.16 1.52 -6.49
CA THR A 125 -3.23 2.52 -7.01
C THR A 125 -3.33 2.70 -8.54
N GLU A 126 -3.86 1.70 -9.26
CA GLU A 126 -4.20 1.79 -10.68
C GLU A 126 -5.21 2.92 -11.00
N SER A 127 -5.96 3.36 -9.99
CA SER A 127 -6.93 4.45 -10.10
C SER A 127 -6.27 5.85 -10.09
N ILE A 128 -5.02 5.96 -9.65
CA ILE A 128 -4.31 7.25 -9.55
C ILE A 128 -4.14 7.92 -10.92
N PRO A 129 -3.59 7.25 -11.95
CA PRO A 129 -3.39 7.89 -13.26
C PRO A 129 -4.69 8.37 -13.89
N LYS A 130 -5.75 7.57 -13.85
CA LYS A 130 -7.07 7.94 -14.38
C LYS A 130 -7.65 9.15 -13.65
N THR A 131 -7.50 9.18 -12.33
CA THR A 131 -7.93 10.32 -11.50
C THR A 131 -7.18 11.61 -11.86
N LEU A 132 -5.86 11.54 -12.00
CA LEU A 132 -5.04 12.72 -12.35
C LEU A 132 -5.39 13.27 -13.73
N LEU A 133 -5.63 12.41 -14.70
CA LEU A 133 -6.06 12.83 -16.04
C LEU A 133 -7.45 13.46 -16.02
N ALA A 134 -8.40 12.89 -15.27
CA ALA A 134 -9.74 13.47 -15.11
C ALA A 134 -9.66 14.87 -14.44
N LEU A 135 -8.81 15.05 -13.44
CA LEU A 135 -8.56 16.35 -12.80
C LEU A 135 -7.95 17.37 -13.77
N ALA A 136 -7.17 16.92 -14.74
CA ALA A 136 -6.63 17.76 -15.82
C ALA A 136 -7.64 18.00 -16.98
N GLY A 137 -8.87 17.51 -16.86
CA GLY A 137 -9.90 17.66 -17.89
C GLY A 137 -9.72 16.71 -19.08
N VAL A 138 -8.92 15.66 -18.95
CA VAL A 138 -8.69 14.65 -19.98
C VAL A 138 -9.57 13.44 -19.71
N ASP A 139 -10.50 13.19 -20.61
CA ASP A 139 -11.32 11.98 -20.60
C ASP A 139 -10.59 10.85 -21.36
N VAL A 140 -10.28 9.79 -20.63
CA VAL A 140 -9.61 8.60 -21.19
C VAL A 140 -10.58 7.43 -21.45
N GLY A 141 -11.84 7.57 -21.03
CA GLY A 141 -12.88 6.55 -21.18
C GLY A 141 -12.40 5.20 -20.63
N ASP A 142 -12.64 4.13 -21.42
CA ASP A 142 -12.27 2.75 -21.06
C ASP A 142 -10.83 2.36 -21.48
N LYS A 143 -10.02 3.31 -21.92
CA LYS A 143 -8.63 3.05 -22.33
C LYS A 143 -7.68 2.82 -21.15
N MET A 144 -8.12 3.15 -19.96
CA MET A 144 -7.35 2.94 -18.72
C MET A 144 -8.15 2.10 -17.73
N ILE A 145 -7.48 1.15 -17.10
CA ILE A 145 -7.99 0.44 -15.93
C ILE A 145 -8.07 1.38 -14.72
N GLY A 146 -8.72 0.93 -13.68
CA GLY A 146 -8.95 1.72 -12.47
C GLY A 146 -10.16 2.65 -12.60
N GLU A 147 -10.42 3.37 -11.56
CA GLU A 147 -11.58 4.25 -11.39
C GLU A 147 -11.13 5.70 -11.22
N ASN A 148 -12.03 6.65 -11.43
CA ASN A 148 -11.80 7.99 -10.94
C ASN A 148 -12.10 8.04 -9.43
N LEU A 149 -11.10 8.28 -8.62
CA LEU A 149 -11.22 8.30 -7.16
C LEU A 149 -12.21 9.37 -6.65
N LEU A 150 -12.42 10.45 -7.40
CA LEU A 150 -13.45 11.42 -7.05
C LEU A 150 -14.85 10.81 -7.09
N ASP A 151 -15.12 9.95 -8.07
CA ASP A 151 -16.41 9.28 -8.19
C ASP A 151 -16.63 8.27 -7.05
N VAL A 152 -15.57 7.64 -6.57
CA VAL A 152 -15.61 6.78 -5.38
C VAL A 152 -15.93 7.61 -4.13
N VAL A 153 -15.24 8.72 -3.91
CA VAL A 153 -15.45 9.65 -2.77
C VAL A 153 -16.88 10.22 -2.76
N GLU A 154 -17.42 10.51 -3.93
CA GLU A 154 -18.77 11.03 -4.12
C GLU A 154 -19.85 9.94 -4.19
N LYS A 155 -19.45 8.65 -4.13
CA LYS A 155 -20.34 7.48 -4.19
C LYS A 155 -21.26 7.48 -5.42
N LYS A 156 -20.75 7.90 -6.57
CA LYS A 156 -21.54 8.00 -7.81
C LYS A 156 -21.99 6.65 -8.35
N ASN A 157 -21.18 5.61 -8.15
CA ASN A 157 -21.52 4.24 -8.56
C ASN A 157 -21.99 3.42 -7.37
N HIS A 158 -23.28 3.31 -7.19
CA HIS A 158 -23.88 2.54 -6.09
C HIS A 158 -23.76 1.01 -6.24
N ASN A 159 -23.42 0.53 -7.45
CA ASN A 159 -23.24 -0.90 -7.75
C ASN A 159 -21.76 -1.29 -7.80
N ARG A 160 -20.85 -0.43 -7.35
CA ARG A 160 -19.43 -0.71 -7.32
C ARG A 160 -19.15 -1.87 -6.36
N ALA A 161 -18.46 -2.89 -6.84
CA ALA A 161 -17.92 -3.91 -5.96
C ALA A 161 -16.83 -3.30 -5.06
N ASN A 162 -16.96 -3.53 -3.75
CA ASN A 162 -15.95 -3.06 -2.79
C ASN A 162 -14.84 -4.08 -2.66
N GLU A 163 -14.06 -4.23 -3.72
CA GLU A 163 -12.97 -5.19 -3.82
C GLU A 163 -11.82 -4.62 -4.63
N VAL A 164 -10.62 -5.12 -4.39
CA VAL A 164 -9.42 -4.81 -5.16
C VAL A 164 -8.64 -6.08 -5.46
N TYR A 165 -7.97 -6.06 -6.61
CA TYR A 165 -7.04 -7.08 -7.04
C TYR A 165 -5.62 -6.56 -6.93
N ALA A 166 -4.69 -7.44 -6.55
CA ALA A 166 -3.28 -7.14 -6.60
C ALA A 166 -2.50 -8.35 -7.11
N GLN A 167 -1.32 -8.09 -7.64
CA GLN A 167 -0.40 -9.14 -8.06
C GLN A 167 1.02 -8.81 -7.66
N ILE A 168 1.80 -9.85 -7.43
CA ILE A 168 3.24 -9.79 -7.25
C ILE A 168 3.90 -10.69 -8.28
N SER A 169 5.04 -10.26 -8.81
CA SER A 169 5.76 -10.99 -9.86
C SER A 169 7.28 -10.85 -9.78
N GLU A 170 7.81 -10.43 -8.67
CA GLU A 170 9.25 -10.19 -8.52
C GLU A 170 9.96 -11.38 -7.85
N SER A 171 9.40 -11.89 -6.76
CA SER A 171 9.92 -13.08 -6.07
C SER A 171 9.17 -14.33 -6.47
N ARG A 172 7.86 -14.23 -6.51
CA ARG A 172 6.94 -15.28 -6.95
C ARG A 172 5.86 -14.66 -7.83
N CYS A 173 5.21 -15.49 -8.62
CA CYS A 173 4.01 -15.10 -9.33
C CYS A 173 2.80 -15.35 -8.41
N GLY A 174 2.30 -14.29 -7.77
CA GLY A 174 1.20 -14.34 -6.82
C GLY A 174 0.10 -13.35 -7.19
N ARG A 175 -1.14 -13.66 -6.79
CA ARG A 175 -2.31 -12.81 -6.98
C ARG A 175 -3.19 -12.85 -5.76
N CYS A 176 -3.89 -11.77 -5.49
CA CYS A 176 -4.90 -11.76 -4.45
C CYS A 176 -6.10 -10.90 -4.81
N ILE A 177 -7.20 -11.21 -4.14
CA ILE A 177 -8.39 -10.38 -4.05
C ILE A 177 -8.60 -9.99 -2.59
N ARG A 178 -8.89 -8.72 -2.36
CA ARG A 178 -9.23 -8.15 -1.08
C ARG A 178 -10.64 -7.56 -1.15
N THR A 179 -11.52 -8.06 -0.32
CA THR A 179 -12.86 -7.54 -0.10
C THR A 179 -12.95 -6.93 1.31
N ALA A 180 -14.08 -6.36 1.68
CA ALA A 180 -14.28 -5.86 3.06
C ALA A 180 -14.11 -6.97 4.10
N ASP A 181 -14.53 -8.20 3.78
CA ASP A 181 -14.61 -9.32 4.73
C ASP A 181 -13.47 -10.31 4.60
N TYR A 182 -12.90 -10.49 3.41
CA TYR A 182 -11.93 -11.54 3.14
C TYR A 182 -10.73 -11.04 2.34
N MET A 183 -9.62 -11.71 2.55
CA MET A 183 -8.46 -11.63 1.68
C MET A 183 -8.02 -13.02 1.27
N TYR A 184 -8.04 -13.29 -0.03
CA TYR A 184 -7.65 -14.57 -0.61
C TYR A 184 -6.48 -14.39 -1.57
N SER A 185 -5.48 -15.24 -1.45
CA SER A 185 -4.29 -15.24 -2.30
C SER A 185 -4.03 -16.61 -2.92
N VAL A 186 -3.49 -16.57 -4.13
CA VAL A 186 -2.98 -17.72 -4.87
C VAL A 186 -1.56 -17.44 -5.36
N TYR A 187 -0.79 -18.49 -5.58
CA TYR A 187 0.55 -18.41 -6.17
C TYR A 187 0.73 -19.45 -7.27
N ALA A 188 1.67 -19.22 -8.17
CA ALA A 188 2.02 -20.17 -9.23
C ALA A 188 3.20 -21.05 -8.78
N PRO A 189 2.99 -22.35 -8.48
CA PRO A 189 4.05 -23.24 -8.02
C PRO A 189 5.15 -23.38 -9.07
N GLY A 190 6.41 -23.23 -8.63
CA GLY A 190 7.59 -23.42 -9.47
C GLY A 190 7.84 -22.32 -10.50
N VAL A 191 7.04 -21.26 -10.52
CA VAL A 191 7.25 -20.10 -11.40
C VAL A 191 8.12 -19.05 -10.71
N ASN A 192 9.22 -18.69 -11.35
CA ASN A 192 10.05 -17.57 -10.94
C ASN A 192 9.37 -16.25 -11.33
N GLY A 193 8.92 -15.48 -10.36
CA GLY A 193 8.25 -14.20 -10.60
C GLY A 193 9.13 -13.13 -11.26
N GLY A 194 10.46 -13.25 -11.17
CA GLY A 194 11.39 -12.38 -11.89
C GLY A 194 11.49 -12.68 -13.39
N GLU A 195 11.05 -13.87 -13.80
CA GLU A 195 11.09 -14.32 -15.20
C GLU A 195 9.71 -14.34 -15.86
N ALA A 196 8.65 -14.57 -15.06
CA ALA A 196 7.28 -14.66 -15.55
C ALA A 196 6.30 -13.95 -14.61
N ALA A 197 5.56 -13.00 -15.13
CA ALA A 197 4.57 -12.25 -14.37
C ALA A 197 3.22 -12.96 -14.22
N ALA A 198 2.99 -14.06 -14.93
CA ALA A 198 1.74 -14.81 -14.94
C ALA A 198 2.01 -16.32 -15.15
N SER A 199 1.02 -17.14 -14.81
CA SER A 199 0.98 -18.58 -15.03
C SER A 199 -0.43 -18.99 -15.40
N ASP A 200 -0.56 -20.15 -16.04
CA ASP A 200 -1.86 -20.78 -16.29
C ASP A 200 -2.32 -21.68 -15.12
N VAL A 201 -1.42 -21.94 -14.16
CA VAL A 201 -1.68 -22.79 -13.00
C VAL A 201 -1.37 -22.04 -11.72
N TYR A 202 -2.35 -21.98 -10.83
CA TYR A 202 -2.22 -21.40 -9.50
C TYR A 202 -2.68 -22.41 -8.43
N ALA A 203 -2.07 -22.32 -7.26
CA ALA A 203 -2.46 -23.04 -6.05
C ALA A 203 -2.86 -22.03 -4.97
N ASP A 204 -3.68 -22.48 -4.02
CA ASP A 204 -4.06 -21.67 -2.86
C ASP A 204 -2.82 -21.30 -2.04
N ASP A 205 -2.79 -20.05 -1.57
CA ASP A 205 -1.73 -19.50 -0.73
C ASP A 205 -2.26 -19.25 0.68
N PHE A 206 -3.23 -18.36 0.80
CA PHE A 206 -3.91 -18.10 2.06
C PHE A 206 -5.31 -17.51 1.87
N LEU A 207 -6.13 -17.69 2.90
CA LEU A 207 -7.42 -17.05 3.07
C LEU A 207 -7.51 -16.48 4.49
N TYR A 208 -7.85 -15.21 4.63
CA TYR A 208 -8.08 -14.56 5.92
C TYR A 208 -9.49 -14.00 6.02
N ASP A 209 -10.14 -14.21 7.17
CA ASP A 209 -11.36 -13.52 7.57
C ASP A 209 -10.96 -12.18 8.20
N MET A 210 -11.06 -11.10 7.44
CA MET A 210 -10.55 -9.78 7.85
C MET A 210 -11.38 -9.12 8.95
N GLN A 211 -12.57 -9.63 9.23
CA GLN A 211 -13.40 -9.16 10.35
C GLN A 211 -12.94 -9.76 11.68
N LYS A 212 -12.46 -11.01 11.67
CA LYS A 212 -11.99 -11.72 12.86
C LYS A 212 -10.48 -11.67 13.04
N ASP A 213 -9.75 -11.60 11.94
CA ASP A 213 -8.30 -11.61 11.89
C ASP A 213 -7.75 -10.48 11.00
N PRO A 214 -7.94 -9.20 11.38
CA PRO A 214 -7.48 -8.06 10.61
C PRO A 214 -5.95 -8.01 10.48
N TRP A 215 -5.23 -8.75 11.32
CA TRP A 215 -3.77 -8.84 11.31
C TRP A 215 -3.23 -10.01 10.49
N GLN A 216 -4.11 -10.82 9.89
CA GLN A 216 -3.73 -11.91 9.00
C GLN A 216 -2.76 -12.91 9.67
N LEU A 217 -3.08 -13.34 10.88
CA LEU A 217 -2.28 -14.27 11.66
C LEU A 217 -2.72 -15.74 11.49
N ASN A 218 -3.97 -15.98 11.13
CA ASN A 218 -4.60 -17.31 11.10
C ASN A 218 -5.16 -17.58 9.71
N ASN A 219 -4.41 -18.32 8.90
CA ASN A 219 -4.88 -18.83 7.60
C ASN A 219 -5.99 -19.88 7.83
N VAL A 220 -7.14 -19.72 7.16
CA VAL A 220 -8.33 -20.57 7.30
C VAL A 220 -8.56 -21.48 6.11
#